data_e1261e31af9f039c64289a8da5eba890
#
_entry.id   e1261e31af9f039c64289a8da5eba890
#
_cell.length_a   1.000
_cell.length_b   1.000
_cell.length_c   1.000
_cell.angle_alpha   90.00
_cell.angle_beta   90.00
_cell.angle_gamma   90.00
#
_symmetry.space_group_name_H-M   'P 1'
#
loop_
_entity.id
_entity.type
_entity.pdbx_description
1 polymer ?
#
loop_
_entity_poly.entity_id
_entity_poly.type
_entity_poly.pdbx_seq_one_letter_code
_entity_poly.pdbx_strand_id
1 'polypeptide(L)'
;KVPMREISLTATKSMNGGAPTVNEPITIYDTSGPYTDPNVTIDARSGLAPYRRDWVTGRNDVVELSDVSSQYGRLRAADPKLDALRFQHIRKPLRAKPGMNVTQIHYARKGIVTPEMEFIAIRENQSREVARELASRNGHGGGVTQHPGQSWGASIPSVITPEFVRDEVARGRAIIPANI
;
A
#
# COMPACT_ATOMS: atom_id res chain seq x y z
N LYS A 1 8.67 3.87 -0.75
CA LYS A 1 9.17 2.56 -0.26
C LYS A 1 8.00 1.61 -0.15
N VAL A 2 8.22 0.34 -0.48
CA VAL A 2 7.28 -0.77 -0.29
C VAL A 2 7.89 -1.69 0.76
N PRO A 3 7.27 -1.86 1.95
CA PRO A 3 7.83 -2.71 2.99
C PRO A 3 7.72 -4.18 2.59
N MET A 4 8.82 -4.91 2.75
CA MET A 4 8.96 -6.32 2.43
C MET A 4 9.50 -7.07 3.63
N ARG A 5 9.13 -8.35 3.75
CA ARG A 5 9.65 -9.26 4.74
C ARG A 5 10.19 -10.50 4.06
N GLU A 6 11.40 -10.87 4.41
CA GLU A 6 11.99 -12.14 4.04
C GLU A 6 11.65 -13.19 5.10
N ILE A 7 11.12 -14.32 4.67
CA ILE A 7 10.76 -15.45 5.53
C ILE A 7 11.69 -16.61 5.21
N SER A 8 12.52 -16.98 6.16
CA SER A 8 13.35 -18.18 6.07
C SER A 8 12.48 -19.44 6.21
N LEU A 9 12.64 -20.37 5.31
CA LEU A 9 11.92 -21.63 5.32
C LEU A 9 12.77 -22.74 5.94
N THR A 10 12.14 -23.62 6.72
CA THR A 10 12.78 -24.83 7.24
C THR A 10 13.05 -25.81 6.09
N ALA A 11 14.18 -26.52 6.19
CA ALA A 11 14.51 -27.55 5.21
C ALA A 11 13.43 -28.65 5.17
N THR A 12 13.08 -29.08 3.97
CA THR A 12 12.12 -30.17 3.77
C THR A 12 12.79 -31.51 4.03
N LYS A 13 12.26 -32.28 4.97
CA LYS A 13 12.75 -33.63 5.28
C LYS A 13 12.43 -34.58 4.10
N SER A 14 13.42 -35.35 3.69
CA SER A 14 13.21 -36.43 2.71
C SER A 14 12.36 -37.57 3.31
N MET A 15 11.31 -37.97 2.62
CA MET A 15 10.50 -39.13 3.05
C MET A 15 11.24 -40.45 2.94
N ASN A 16 12.31 -40.54 2.16
CA ASN A 16 13.08 -41.73 1.90
C ASN A 16 14.41 -41.78 2.70
N GLY A 17 14.54 -41.00 3.76
CA GLY A 17 15.75 -40.96 4.60
C GLY A 17 16.97 -40.29 3.97
N GLY A 18 16.78 -39.61 2.83
CA GLY A 18 17.83 -38.79 2.20
C GLY A 18 18.12 -37.48 2.93
N ALA A 19 19.13 -36.76 2.48
CA ALA A 19 19.45 -35.44 3.03
C ALA A 19 18.28 -34.47 2.92
N PRO A 20 18.05 -33.62 3.92
CA PRO A 20 17.01 -32.58 3.83
C PRO A 20 17.31 -31.61 2.69
N THR A 21 16.28 -31.21 1.96
CA THR A 21 16.38 -30.16 0.94
C THR A 21 16.28 -28.80 1.59
N VAL A 22 17.28 -27.95 1.40
CA VAL A 22 17.26 -26.57 1.86
C VAL A 22 16.27 -25.79 0.97
N ASN A 23 15.38 -25.05 1.62
CA ASN A 23 14.45 -24.17 0.94
C ASN A 23 15.00 -22.74 0.94
N GLU A 24 14.93 -22.08 -0.19
CA GLU A 24 15.24 -20.66 -0.28
C GLU A 24 14.19 -19.80 0.45
N PRO A 25 14.60 -18.67 1.05
CA PRO A 25 13.67 -17.76 1.69
C PRO A 25 12.70 -17.18 0.67
N ILE A 26 11.52 -16.79 1.12
CA ILE A 26 10.52 -16.11 0.30
C ILE A 26 10.32 -14.69 0.78
N THR A 27 10.21 -13.76 -0.16
CA THR A 27 9.95 -12.35 0.13
C THR A 27 8.47 -12.07 -0.07
N ILE A 28 7.82 -11.56 0.97
CA ILE A 28 6.40 -11.18 0.93
C ILE A 28 6.24 -9.70 1.30
N TYR A 29 5.09 -9.13 0.97
CA TYR A 29 4.73 -7.81 1.45
C TYR A 29 4.51 -7.84 2.97
N ASP A 30 5.15 -6.91 3.68
CA ASP A 30 4.98 -6.79 5.12
C ASP A 30 3.72 -6.01 5.47
N THR A 31 2.68 -6.71 5.93
CA THR A 31 1.43 -6.13 6.39
C THR A 31 1.47 -5.66 7.84
N SER A 32 2.50 -6.04 8.61
CA SER A 32 2.66 -5.66 10.01
C SER A 32 3.14 -4.21 10.19
N GLY A 33 3.64 -3.59 9.11
CA GLY A 33 4.11 -2.22 9.13
C GLY A 33 5.26 -2.02 10.14
N PRO A 34 5.25 -0.92 10.91
CA PRO A 34 6.34 -0.61 11.83
C PRO A 34 6.41 -1.51 13.07
N TYR A 35 5.41 -2.37 13.33
CA TYR A 35 5.39 -3.25 14.52
C TYR A 35 6.50 -4.30 14.53
N THR A 36 7.08 -4.57 13.40
CA THR A 36 8.16 -5.56 13.24
C THR A 36 9.48 -4.93 12.80
N ASP A 37 9.55 -3.61 12.69
CA ASP A 37 10.79 -2.89 12.40
C ASP A 37 11.56 -2.65 13.71
N PRO A 38 12.75 -3.27 13.88
CA PRO A 38 13.54 -3.12 15.09
C PRO A 38 14.04 -1.69 15.33
N ASN A 39 14.01 -0.84 14.30
CA ASN A 39 14.47 0.55 14.39
C ASN A 39 13.33 1.52 14.74
N VAL A 40 12.11 1.02 14.89
CA VAL A 40 10.93 1.86 15.19
C VAL A 40 10.44 1.58 16.61
N THR A 41 10.42 2.61 17.43
CA THR A 41 9.75 2.57 18.73
C THR A 41 8.31 3.04 18.55
N ILE A 42 7.36 2.17 18.91
CA ILE A 42 5.93 2.48 18.82
C ILE A 42 5.44 2.99 20.16
N ASP A 43 4.88 4.18 20.15
CA ASP A 43 4.14 4.75 21.26
C ASP A 43 2.66 4.89 20.87
N ALA A 44 1.79 4.20 21.61
CA ALA A 44 0.35 4.22 21.38
C ALA A 44 -0.26 5.64 21.47
N ARG A 45 0.35 6.53 22.24
CA ARG A 45 -0.10 7.91 22.39
C ARG A 45 0.28 8.80 21.22
N SER A 46 1.46 8.58 20.66
CA SER A 46 1.94 9.29 19.46
C SER A 46 1.35 8.74 18.18
N GLY A 47 0.90 7.48 18.20
CA GLY A 47 0.40 6.77 17.04
C GLY A 47 1.50 6.44 16.04
N LEU A 48 1.10 5.89 14.90
CA LEU A 48 2.04 5.52 13.83
C LEU A 48 2.41 6.73 12.97
N ALA A 49 3.65 6.76 12.48
CA ALA A 49 4.06 7.76 11.51
C ALA A 49 3.18 7.70 10.24
N PRO A 50 2.79 8.85 9.67
CA PRO A 50 1.95 8.89 8.48
C PRO A 50 2.75 8.49 7.24
N TYR A 51 2.61 7.25 6.81
CA TYR A 51 3.40 6.63 5.75
C TYR A 51 3.42 7.40 4.41
N ARG A 52 2.31 8.03 4.04
CA ARG A 52 2.16 8.74 2.77
C ARG A 52 2.32 10.26 2.87
N ARG A 53 2.62 10.79 4.05
CA ARG A 53 2.66 12.24 4.24
C ARG A 53 3.63 12.93 3.28
N ASP A 54 4.84 12.37 3.15
CA ASP A 54 5.86 12.94 2.28
C ASP A 54 5.45 12.90 0.80
N TRP A 55 4.72 11.85 0.39
CA TRP A 55 4.19 11.75 -0.99
C TRP A 55 3.17 12.85 -1.26
N VAL A 56 2.30 13.11 -0.29
CA VAL A 56 1.24 14.13 -0.41
C VAL A 56 1.85 15.53 -0.35
N THR A 57 2.69 15.81 0.64
CA THR A 57 3.28 17.15 0.83
C THR A 57 4.29 17.51 -0.26
N GLY A 58 5.03 16.52 -0.78
CA GLY A 58 6.00 16.70 -1.86
C GLY A 58 5.39 17.19 -3.16
N ARG A 59 4.11 16.97 -3.39
CA ARG A 59 3.37 17.52 -4.54
C ARG A 59 3.09 19.02 -4.45
N ASN A 60 3.23 19.60 -3.26
CA ASN A 60 3.05 21.03 -2.99
C ASN A 60 1.69 21.61 -3.38
N ASP A 61 0.67 20.78 -3.44
CA ASP A 61 -0.72 21.15 -3.81
C ASP A 61 -1.70 21.15 -2.63
N VAL A 62 -1.19 20.84 -1.43
CA VAL A 62 -1.95 20.83 -0.17
C VAL A 62 -1.44 21.87 0.81
N VAL A 63 -2.30 22.22 1.76
CA VAL A 63 -1.98 23.02 2.94
C VAL A 63 -2.44 22.27 4.18
N GLU A 64 -1.62 22.32 5.23
CA GLU A 64 -1.98 21.79 6.54
C GLU A 64 -2.88 22.78 7.26
N LEU A 65 -4.00 22.31 7.79
CA LEU A 65 -4.93 23.13 8.56
C LEU A 65 -4.45 23.22 10.01
N SER A 66 -4.75 24.34 10.65
CA SER A 66 -4.39 24.58 12.05
C SER A 66 -5.13 23.67 13.03
N ASP A 67 -6.34 23.22 12.64
CA ASP A 67 -7.25 22.46 13.50
C ASP A 67 -8.13 21.51 12.67
N VAL A 68 -8.89 20.66 13.37
CA VAL A 68 -9.88 19.76 12.77
C VAL A 68 -10.91 20.54 11.95
N SER A 69 -11.24 20.05 10.77
CA SER A 69 -12.10 20.77 9.82
C SER A 69 -13.58 20.42 9.95
N SER A 70 -13.93 19.26 10.50
CA SER A 70 -15.32 18.81 10.61
C SER A 70 -16.02 19.43 11.83
N GLN A 71 -17.32 19.73 11.67
CA GLN A 71 -18.15 20.18 12.77
C GLN A 71 -18.16 19.16 13.94
N TYR A 72 -18.30 17.89 13.61
CA TYR A 72 -18.25 16.81 14.59
C TYR A 72 -16.91 16.78 15.36
N GLY A 73 -15.80 16.90 14.65
CA GLY A 73 -14.47 16.97 15.28
C GLY A 73 -14.34 18.14 16.24
N ARG A 74 -14.82 19.33 15.86
CA ARG A 74 -14.82 20.53 16.70
C ARG A 74 -15.70 20.38 17.94
N LEU A 75 -16.90 19.85 17.80
CA LEU A 75 -17.80 19.57 18.93
C LEU A 75 -17.16 18.59 19.92
N ARG A 76 -16.56 17.51 19.41
CA ARG A 76 -15.87 16.56 20.28
C ARG A 76 -14.61 17.16 20.91
N ALA A 77 -13.90 18.02 20.21
CA ALA A 77 -12.72 18.71 20.76
C ALA A 77 -13.10 19.69 21.88
N ALA A 78 -14.30 20.24 21.85
CA ALA A 78 -14.81 21.16 22.86
C ALA A 78 -15.43 20.46 24.09
N ASP A 79 -15.69 19.16 24.06
CA ASP A 79 -16.32 18.42 25.15
C ASP A 79 -15.30 18.00 26.23
N PRO A 80 -15.32 18.57 27.43
CA PRO A 80 -14.37 18.24 28.50
C PRO A 80 -14.47 16.81 29.03
N LYS A 81 -15.62 16.15 28.86
CA LYS A 81 -15.84 14.74 29.25
C LYS A 81 -14.98 13.78 28.48
N LEU A 82 -14.51 14.18 27.30
CA LEU A 82 -13.68 13.38 26.43
C LEU A 82 -12.18 13.62 26.59
N ASP A 83 -11.75 14.53 27.45
CA ASP A 83 -10.33 14.91 27.62
C ASP A 83 -9.46 13.71 28.00
N ALA A 84 -9.94 12.86 28.89
CA ALA A 84 -9.21 11.65 29.30
C ALA A 84 -9.07 10.59 28.18
N LEU A 85 -9.91 10.68 27.16
CA LEU A 85 -9.91 9.74 26.01
C LEU A 85 -9.19 10.29 24.79
N ARG A 86 -8.73 11.55 24.84
CA ARG A 86 -8.03 12.19 23.72
C ARG A 86 -6.56 11.85 23.73
N PHE A 87 -6.07 11.50 22.55
CA PHE A 87 -4.64 11.49 22.29
C PHE A 87 -4.19 12.92 21.93
N GLN A 88 -3.10 13.38 22.52
CA GLN A 88 -2.58 14.74 22.30
C GLN A 88 -2.05 14.95 20.87
N HIS A 89 -1.78 13.86 20.12
CA HIS A 89 -1.28 13.90 18.76
C HIS A 89 -2.40 13.64 17.73
N ILE A 90 -3.34 14.57 17.64
CA ILE A 90 -4.26 14.57 16.50
C ILE A 90 -3.49 15.10 15.30
N ARG A 91 -3.40 14.27 14.24
CA ARG A 91 -2.81 14.70 12.97
C ARG A 91 -3.61 15.85 12.41
N LYS A 92 -2.92 16.93 12.07
CA LYS A 92 -3.57 18.04 11.40
C LYS A 92 -4.04 17.64 10.02
N PRO A 93 -5.28 17.91 9.64
CA PRO A 93 -5.79 17.54 8.33
C PRO A 93 -5.11 18.36 7.23
N LEU A 94 -4.96 17.73 6.07
CA LEU A 94 -4.50 18.39 4.86
C LEU A 94 -5.72 18.80 4.01
N ARG A 95 -5.60 19.90 3.30
CA ARG A 95 -6.60 20.39 2.36
C ARG A 95 -5.92 20.80 1.07
N ALA A 96 -6.56 20.56 -0.07
CA ALA A 96 -6.10 21.10 -1.34
C ALA A 96 -6.00 22.64 -1.27
N LYS A 97 -4.95 23.22 -1.83
CA LYS A 97 -4.81 24.66 -2.00
C LYS A 97 -5.95 25.19 -2.89
N PRO A 98 -6.34 26.46 -2.75
CA PRO A 98 -7.35 27.06 -3.62
C PRO A 98 -7.04 26.82 -5.11
N GLY A 99 -8.03 26.36 -5.87
CA GLY A 99 -7.87 26.04 -7.29
C GLY A 99 -7.14 24.74 -7.62
N MET A 100 -6.62 24.00 -6.62
CA MET A 100 -5.94 22.71 -6.83
C MET A 100 -6.90 21.54 -6.67
N ASN A 101 -6.62 20.45 -7.39
CA ASN A 101 -7.31 19.19 -7.26
C ASN A 101 -6.28 18.10 -6.93
N VAL A 102 -6.51 17.36 -5.86
CA VAL A 102 -5.59 16.36 -5.29
C VAL A 102 -6.06 14.92 -5.48
N THR A 103 -7.02 14.70 -6.38
CA THR A 103 -7.51 13.35 -6.66
C THR A 103 -6.54 12.58 -7.57
N GLN A 104 -6.41 11.28 -7.35
CA GLN A 104 -5.53 10.44 -8.18
C GLN A 104 -5.94 10.45 -9.65
N ILE A 105 -7.25 10.50 -9.94
CA ILE A 105 -7.75 10.62 -11.32
C ILE A 105 -7.34 11.95 -11.98
N HIS A 106 -7.23 13.04 -11.22
CA HIS A 106 -6.76 14.31 -11.74
C HIS A 106 -5.29 14.24 -12.17
N TYR A 107 -4.43 13.67 -11.34
CA TYR A 107 -3.03 13.46 -11.70
C TYR A 107 -2.89 12.53 -12.89
N ALA A 108 -3.62 11.43 -12.89
CA ALA A 108 -3.62 10.45 -13.98
C ALA A 108 -4.00 11.08 -15.31
N ARG A 109 -5.08 11.88 -15.36
CA ARG A 109 -5.53 12.61 -16.57
C ARG A 109 -4.55 13.68 -17.04
N LYS A 110 -3.71 14.18 -16.15
CA LYS A 110 -2.59 15.07 -16.49
C LYS A 110 -1.33 14.31 -16.95
N GLY A 111 -1.35 13.00 -17.01
CA GLY A 111 -0.20 12.20 -17.37
C GLY A 111 0.84 12.04 -16.24
N ILE A 112 0.49 12.42 -15.01
CA ILE A 112 1.39 12.38 -13.86
C ILE A 112 1.30 10.99 -13.19
N VAL A 113 2.44 10.33 -13.06
CA VAL A 113 2.60 9.14 -12.23
C VAL A 113 2.85 9.59 -10.79
N THR A 114 2.00 9.12 -9.87
CA THR A 114 2.14 9.43 -8.45
C THR A 114 2.89 8.29 -7.72
N PRO A 115 3.51 8.56 -6.55
CA PRO A 115 4.12 7.51 -5.74
C PRO A 115 3.15 6.39 -5.34
N GLU A 116 1.85 6.70 -5.25
CA GLU A 116 0.80 5.70 -5.02
C GLU A 116 0.66 4.74 -6.20
N MET A 117 0.79 5.21 -7.43
CA MET A 117 0.75 4.37 -8.64
C MET A 117 1.99 3.48 -8.73
N GLU A 118 3.16 4.02 -8.40
CA GLU A 118 4.39 3.23 -8.30
C GLU A 118 4.29 2.13 -7.24
N PHE A 119 3.75 2.47 -6.08
CA PHE A 119 3.52 1.52 -4.99
C PHE A 119 2.62 0.36 -5.44
N ILE A 120 1.52 0.66 -6.13
CA ILE A 120 0.60 -0.34 -6.65
C ILE A 120 1.30 -1.25 -7.67
N ALA A 121 2.04 -0.67 -8.62
CA ALA A 121 2.76 -1.44 -9.63
C ALA A 121 3.75 -2.44 -8.99
N ILE A 122 4.52 -2.00 -7.99
CA ILE A 122 5.46 -2.87 -7.26
C ILE A 122 4.69 -3.99 -6.54
N ARG A 123 3.60 -3.67 -5.86
CA ARG A 123 2.79 -4.64 -5.13
C ARG A 123 2.17 -5.71 -6.03
N GLU A 124 1.60 -5.29 -7.16
CA GLU A 124 0.98 -6.21 -8.12
C GLU A 124 2.00 -7.15 -8.77
N ASN A 125 3.17 -6.64 -9.12
CA ASN A 125 4.24 -7.46 -9.69
C ASN A 125 4.78 -8.47 -8.67
N GLN A 126 4.97 -8.07 -7.42
CA GLN A 126 5.41 -8.96 -6.36
C GLN A 126 4.45 -10.13 -6.14
N SER A 127 3.15 -9.87 -6.09
CA SER A 127 2.14 -10.93 -5.94
C SER A 127 2.20 -11.94 -7.08
N ARG A 128 2.47 -11.47 -8.31
CA ARG A 128 2.60 -12.31 -9.49
C ARG A 128 3.89 -13.12 -9.51
N GLU A 129 4.97 -12.53 -9.05
CA GLU A 129 6.28 -13.20 -8.94
C GLU A 129 6.20 -14.38 -7.96
N VAL A 130 5.70 -14.14 -6.76
CA VAL A 130 5.44 -15.18 -5.75
C VAL A 130 4.52 -16.28 -6.30
N ALA A 131 3.47 -15.91 -7.00
CA ALA A 131 2.55 -16.86 -7.58
C ALA A 131 3.21 -17.73 -8.68
N ARG A 132 4.08 -17.16 -9.52
CA ARG A 132 4.85 -17.90 -10.53
C ARG A 132 5.86 -18.86 -9.90
N GLU A 133 6.57 -18.42 -8.86
CA GLU A 133 7.52 -19.25 -8.13
C GLU A 133 6.82 -20.45 -7.48
N LEU A 134 5.70 -20.25 -6.81
CA LEU A 134 4.91 -21.32 -6.22
C LEU A 134 4.40 -22.31 -7.27
N ALA A 135 3.95 -21.82 -8.42
CA ALA A 135 3.50 -22.69 -9.52
C ALA A 135 4.63 -23.53 -10.10
N SER A 136 5.83 -22.97 -10.25
CA SER A 136 7.00 -23.70 -10.76
C SER A 136 7.47 -24.78 -9.78
N ARG A 137 7.40 -24.53 -8.49
CA ARG A 137 7.78 -25.48 -7.41
C ARG A 137 6.83 -26.68 -7.33
N ASN A 138 5.54 -26.45 -7.55
CA ASN A 138 4.51 -27.50 -7.40
C ASN A 138 4.31 -28.37 -8.65
N GLY A 139 5.10 -28.19 -9.71
CA GLY A 139 5.02 -28.97 -10.94
C GLY A 139 3.70 -28.80 -11.72
N HIS A 140 2.83 -27.93 -11.27
CA HIS A 140 1.54 -27.63 -11.89
C HIS A 140 1.64 -26.29 -12.62
N GLY A 141 2.16 -26.33 -13.82
CA GLY A 141 2.34 -25.13 -14.67
C GLY A 141 1.03 -24.41 -15.09
N GLY A 142 -0.09 -24.71 -14.46
CA GLY A 142 -1.39 -24.17 -14.81
C GLY A 142 -2.23 -23.60 -13.66
N GLY A 143 -1.75 -23.63 -12.41
CA GLY A 143 -2.61 -23.47 -11.25
C GLY A 143 -2.69 -22.06 -10.62
N VAL A 144 -2.08 -21.06 -11.20
CA VAL A 144 -1.99 -19.74 -10.54
C VAL A 144 -3.18 -18.84 -10.80
N THR A 145 -3.98 -19.15 -11.78
CA THR A 145 -5.25 -18.47 -12.02
C THR A 145 -6.38 -19.43 -11.77
N GLN A 146 -6.84 -19.50 -10.54
CA GLN A 146 -8.06 -20.22 -10.18
C GLN A 146 -9.28 -19.73 -10.98
N HIS A 147 -9.16 -18.54 -11.51
CA HIS A 147 -9.99 -17.96 -12.56
C HIS A 147 -9.05 -17.23 -13.53
N PRO A 148 -8.79 -17.74 -14.72
CA PRO A 148 -8.32 -16.90 -15.80
C PRO A 148 -9.47 -15.91 -16.06
N GLY A 149 -9.48 -14.84 -15.26
CA GLY A 149 -10.50 -13.82 -15.38
C GLY A 149 -10.51 -13.39 -16.83
N GLN A 150 -11.65 -13.58 -17.48
CA GLN A 150 -11.84 -12.93 -18.77
C GLN A 150 -11.62 -11.46 -18.49
N SER A 151 -10.61 -10.90 -19.12
CA SER A 151 -10.32 -9.48 -19.03
C SER A 151 -11.46 -8.74 -19.71
N TRP A 152 -12.53 -8.49 -19.00
CA TRP A 152 -13.69 -7.75 -19.49
C TRP A 152 -13.25 -6.40 -20.07
N GLY A 153 -12.60 -6.44 -21.22
CA GLY A 153 -12.10 -5.28 -21.95
C GLY A 153 -10.75 -4.70 -21.48
N ALA A 154 -10.07 -5.27 -20.49
CA ALA A 154 -8.74 -4.84 -20.10
C ALA A 154 -7.70 -5.91 -20.44
N SER A 155 -6.77 -5.60 -21.32
CA SER A 155 -5.56 -6.39 -21.50
C SER A 155 -4.61 -6.09 -20.34
N ILE A 156 -4.47 -7.04 -19.40
CA ILE A 156 -3.57 -6.86 -18.26
C ILE A 156 -2.18 -7.34 -18.71
N PRO A 157 -1.15 -6.47 -18.74
CA PRO A 157 0.19 -6.83 -19.16
C PRO A 157 0.82 -7.81 -18.16
N SER A 158 1.82 -8.56 -18.62
CA SER A 158 2.58 -9.49 -17.76
C SER A 158 3.33 -8.79 -16.64
N VAL A 159 3.76 -7.56 -16.88
CA VAL A 159 4.39 -6.66 -15.91
C VAL A 159 3.53 -5.40 -15.79
N ILE A 160 3.12 -5.07 -14.59
CA ILE A 160 2.38 -3.83 -14.30
C ILE A 160 3.38 -2.70 -14.13
N THR A 161 3.28 -1.68 -14.98
CA THR A 161 4.07 -0.45 -14.84
C THR A 161 3.28 0.65 -14.15
N PRO A 162 3.94 1.64 -13.53
CA PRO A 162 3.25 2.81 -12.97
C PRO A 162 2.41 3.57 -14.00
N GLU A 163 2.88 3.63 -15.25
CA GLU A 163 2.18 4.24 -16.37
C GLU A 163 0.90 3.47 -16.71
N PHE A 164 0.96 2.14 -16.67
CA PHE A 164 -0.24 1.32 -16.86
C PHE A 164 -1.29 1.62 -15.78
N VAL A 165 -0.87 1.69 -14.50
CA VAL A 165 -1.76 2.04 -13.38
C VAL A 165 -2.36 3.43 -13.61
N ARG A 166 -1.53 4.43 -13.98
CA ARG A 166 -2.00 5.78 -14.32
C ARG A 166 -3.06 5.76 -15.42
N ASP A 167 -2.83 5.04 -16.49
CA ASP A 167 -3.73 5.00 -17.65
C ASP A 167 -5.06 4.31 -17.30
N GLU A 168 -5.04 3.28 -16.48
CA GLU A 168 -6.26 2.63 -15.98
C GLU A 168 -7.07 3.56 -15.07
N VAL A 169 -6.39 4.32 -14.22
CA VAL A 169 -7.03 5.34 -13.37
C VAL A 169 -7.57 6.50 -14.22
N ALA A 170 -6.82 6.98 -15.21
CA ALA A 170 -7.25 8.07 -16.10
C ALA A 170 -8.53 7.73 -16.87
N ARG A 171 -8.66 6.46 -17.29
CA ARG A 171 -9.83 5.90 -18.00
C ARG A 171 -10.99 5.54 -17.07
N GLY A 172 -10.80 5.63 -15.75
CA GLY A 172 -11.82 5.29 -14.76
C GLY A 172 -12.04 3.77 -14.57
N ARG A 173 -11.11 2.93 -15.03
CA ARG A 173 -11.17 1.48 -14.84
C ARG A 173 -10.53 1.01 -13.55
N ALA A 174 -9.70 1.84 -12.93
CA ALA A 174 -9.11 1.60 -11.62
C ALA A 174 -9.32 2.81 -10.71
N ILE A 175 -9.45 2.54 -9.41
CA ILE A 175 -9.58 3.57 -8.37
C ILE A 175 -8.49 3.34 -7.34
N ILE A 176 -7.81 4.42 -6.97
CA ILE A 176 -6.86 4.42 -5.85
C ILE A 176 -7.56 5.08 -4.65
N PRO A 177 -7.95 4.30 -3.62
CA PRO A 177 -8.59 4.83 -2.42
C PRO A 177 -7.55 5.53 -1.54
N ALA A 178 -7.21 6.75 -1.88
CA ALA A 178 -6.18 7.53 -1.21
C ALA A 178 -6.77 8.83 -0.70
N ASN A 179 -6.75 9.01 0.62
CA ASN A 179 -7.08 10.27 1.29
C ASN A 179 -5.82 11.10 1.52
N ILE A 180 -5.98 12.41 1.49
CA ILE A 180 -4.96 13.39 1.86
C ILE A 180 -4.98 13.69 3.35
#